data_b48169c3cabf3265345ae2ff557e7ceb
#
_entry.id   b48169c3cabf3265345ae2ff557e7ceb
#
_cell.length_a   1.000
_cell.length_b   1.000
_cell.length_c   1.000
_cell.angle_alpha   90.00
_cell.angle_beta   90.00
_cell.angle_gamma   90.00
#
_symmetry.space_group_name_H-M   'P 1'
#
loop_
_entity.id
_entity.type
_entity.pdbx_description
1 polymer ?
#
loop_
_entity_poly.entity_id
_entity_poly.type
_entity_poly.pdbx_seq_one_letter_code
_entity_poly.pdbx_strand_id
1 'polypeptide(L)'
;MERSVLVTGGAGGLGGAVLGALRDQGWRVVAPVRVGTADRLPAGVVGVEADVSNPAEVAAAVATAVAEPAAPLVAVVNLVGGYAGGGLVHETPIDDFEAILRLNLRPTYLVTAAALPHLVTAGGGSVVCVSSRAAVAPFAGAAGYATAKAAVLAFANAVAVEYKKSGVRCNTVLPSVIDTPGNRGGQPDADFSRWVTPDEIAQVIAFLAGDGSAPTSGAAIPVYGRA
;
A
#
# COMPACT_ATOMS: atom_id res chain seq x y z
N MET A 1 -3.03 23.34 -7.78
CA MET A 1 -2.12 23.39 -6.63
C MET A 1 -1.35 22.07 -6.64
N GLU A 2 -0.03 22.14 -6.54
CA GLU A 2 0.80 20.93 -6.43
C GLU A 2 0.45 20.20 -5.14
N ARG A 3 0.52 18.87 -5.11
CA ARG A 3 0.10 18.04 -3.96
C ARG A 3 1.07 16.89 -3.76
N SER A 4 1.33 16.52 -2.51
CA SER A 4 2.23 15.41 -2.17
C SER A 4 1.46 14.13 -1.85
N VAL A 5 2.09 13.00 -2.22
CA VAL A 5 1.69 11.66 -1.83
C VAL A 5 2.87 10.90 -1.22
N LEU A 6 2.64 10.21 -0.12
CA LEU A 6 3.61 9.30 0.49
C LEU A 6 3.29 7.87 0.05
N VAL A 7 4.24 7.19 -0.60
CA VAL A 7 4.05 5.84 -1.15
C VAL A 7 5.07 4.88 -0.54
N THR A 8 4.63 3.96 0.30
CA THR A 8 5.51 2.92 0.84
C THR A 8 5.67 1.75 -0.15
N GLY A 9 6.79 1.05 -0.11
CA GLY A 9 7.03 -0.09 -0.99
C GLY A 9 7.34 0.28 -2.45
N GLY A 10 7.76 1.53 -2.69
CA GLY A 10 8.03 2.06 -4.03
C GLY A 10 9.09 1.29 -4.84
N ALA A 11 10.07 0.67 -4.18
CA ALA A 11 11.10 -0.16 -4.82
C ALA A 11 10.66 -1.63 -5.07
N GLY A 12 9.41 -1.99 -4.72
CA GLY A 12 8.85 -3.34 -4.92
C GLY A 12 8.24 -3.54 -6.31
N GLY A 13 7.78 -4.77 -6.56
CA GLY A 13 7.25 -5.17 -7.88
C GLY A 13 6.01 -4.40 -8.37
N LEU A 14 5.18 -3.88 -7.47
CA LEU A 14 4.06 -2.99 -7.78
C LEU A 14 4.48 -1.51 -7.75
N GLY A 15 5.50 -1.20 -6.93
CA GLY A 15 5.85 0.16 -6.56
C GLY A 15 6.17 1.07 -7.74
N GLY A 16 7.00 0.60 -8.66
CA GLY A 16 7.42 1.39 -9.83
C GLY A 16 6.26 1.88 -10.68
N ALA A 17 5.27 1.03 -10.93
CA ALA A 17 4.06 1.38 -11.69
C ALA A 17 3.21 2.43 -10.93
N VAL A 18 3.04 2.26 -9.61
CA VAL A 18 2.28 3.21 -8.78
C VAL A 18 2.97 4.58 -8.71
N LEU A 19 4.29 4.59 -8.50
CA LEU A 19 5.06 5.84 -8.48
C LEU A 19 4.97 6.56 -9.83
N GLY A 20 5.09 5.82 -10.94
CA GLY A 20 4.95 6.34 -12.29
C GLY A 20 3.57 6.97 -12.52
N ALA A 21 2.51 6.23 -12.25
CA ALA A 21 1.14 6.68 -12.46
C ALA A 21 0.81 7.96 -11.65
N LEU A 22 1.28 8.05 -10.40
CA LEU A 22 1.08 9.25 -9.57
C LEU A 22 1.89 10.44 -10.08
N ARG A 23 3.17 10.25 -10.41
CA ARG A 23 4.02 11.29 -10.99
C ARG A 23 3.44 11.85 -12.29
N ASP A 24 2.96 10.96 -13.18
CA ASP A 24 2.40 11.36 -14.47
C ASP A 24 1.09 12.15 -14.32
N GLN A 25 0.42 12.04 -13.15
CA GLN A 25 -0.70 12.88 -12.74
C GLN A 25 -0.28 14.19 -12.02
N GLY A 26 1.02 14.51 -11.99
CA GLY A 26 1.54 15.73 -11.40
C GLY A 26 1.67 15.73 -9.88
N TRP A 27 1.73 14.56 -9.24
CA TRP A 27 2.00 14.49 -7.80
C TRP A 27 3.49 14.66 -7.50
N ARG A 28 3.79 15.39 -6.43
CA ARG A 28 5.08 15.25 -5.74
C ARG A 28 5.06 13.94 -4.97
N VAL A 29 5.81 12.96 -5.42
CA VAL A 29 5.82 11.61 -4.85
C VAL A 29 7.01 11.46 -3.91
N VAL A 30 6.74 11.10 -2.65
CA VAL A 30 7.75 10.77 -1.63
C VAL A 30 7.66 9.28 -1.33
N ALA A 31 8.78 8.57 -1.40
CA ALA A 31 8.83 7.13 -1.22
C ALA A 31 9.88 6.72 -0.18
N PRO A 32 9.47 6.26 1.01
CA PRO A 32 10.37 5.58 1.93
C PRO A 32 10.82 4.25 1.33
N VAL A 33 12.11 4.03 1.34
CA VAL A 33 12.77 2.83 0.81
C VAL A 33 13.81 2.31 1.79
N ARG A 34 14.09 1.02 1.73
CA ARG A 34 15.17 0.43 2.55
C ARG A 34 16.52 0.98 2.10
N VAL A 35 17.47 1.05 3.05
CA VAL A 35 18.85 1.47 2.80
C VAL A 35 19.42 0.74 1.58
N GLY A 36 20.04 1.51 0.68
CA GLY A 36 20.66 0.99 -0.54
C GLY A 36 19.69 0.57 -1.66
N THR A 37 18.42 1.01 -1.61
CA THR A 37 17.45 0.73 -2.69
C THR A 37 16.86 1.99 -3.33
N ALA A 38 17.39 3.16 -3.02
CA ALA A 38 16.92 4.44 -3.56
C ALA A 38 17.13 4.55 -5.09
N ASP A 39 18.16 3.91 -5.62
CA ASP A 39 18.49 3.81 -7.05
C ASP A 39 17.43 3.08 -7.89
N ARG A 40 16.53 2.33 -7.23
CA ARG A 40 15.40 1.65 -7.89
C ARG A 40 14.18 2.55 -8.10
N LEU A 41 14.21 3.76 -7.55
CA LEU A 41 13.10 4.70 -7.72
C LEU A 41 13.16 5.38 -9.08
N PRO A 42 12.01 5.61 -9.73
CA PRO A 42 11.94 6.41 -10.95
C PRO A 42 12.47 7.84 -10.73
N ALA A 43 13.03 8.44 -11.76
CA ALA A 43 13.44 9.84 -11.72
C ALA A 43 12.28 10.77 -11.33
N GLY A 44 12.55 11.78 -10.51
CA GLY A 44 11.54 12.72 -10.01
C GLY A 44 10.77 12.27 -8.78
N VAL A 45 11.05 11.07 -8.24
CA VAL A 45 10.54 10.63 -6.95
C VAL A 45 11.53 11.01 -5.84
N VAL A 46 11.03 11.57 -4.74
CA VAL A 46 11.83 11.90 -3.56
C VAL A 46 11.99 10.64 -2.71
N GLY A 47 13.16 10.02 -2.78
CA GLY A 47 13.50 8.84 -1.96
C GLY A 47 13.89 9.24 -0.53
N VAL A 48 13.43 8.47 0.45
CA VAL A 48 13.85 8.60 1.86
C VAL A 48 14.25 7.22 2.36
N GLU A 49 15.50 7.05 2.80
CA GLU A 49 15.89 5.78 3.40
C GLU A 49 15.23 5.63 4.77
N ALA A 50 14.34 4.65 4.90
CA ALA A 50 13.59 4.38 6.11
C ALA A 50 13.05 2.94 6.15
N ASP A 51 13.15 2.30 7.32
CA ASP A 51 12.38 1.11 7.65
C ASP A 51 11.00 1.52 8.16
N VAL A 52 9.97 1.28 7.35
CA VAL A 52 8.59 1.62 7.70
C VAL A 52 7.99 0.74 8.80
N SER A 53 8.73 -0.22 9.34
CA SER A 53 8.39 -0.92 10.58
C SER A 53 8.93 -0.23 11.85
N ASN A 54 9.78 0.79 11.70
CA ASN A 54 10.36 1.60 12.77
C ASN A 54 9.59 2.93 12.90
N PRO A 55 8.97 3.23 14.06
CA PRO A 55 8.18 4.45 14.25
C PRO A 55 8.97 5.76 14.03
N ALA A 56 10.23 5.80 14.44
CA ALA A 56 11.06 7.01 14.32
C ALA A 56 11.42 7.29 12.84
N GLU A 57 11.71 6.24 12.07
CA GLU A 57 12.02 6.37 10.65
C GLU A 57 10.77 6.68 9.82
N VAL A 58 9.61 6.15 10.21
CA VAL A 58 8.31 6.54 9.65
C VAL A 58 8.05 8.04 9.88
N ALA A 59 8.28 8.54 11.10
CA ALA A 59 8.11 9.96 11.39
C ALA A 59 9.01 10.84 10.51
N ALA A 60 10.27 10.45 10.28
CA ALA A 60 11.19 11.16 9.40
C ALA A 60 10.72 11.14 7.94
N ALA A 61 10.20 10.02 7.45
CA ALA A 61 9.65 9.91 6.10
C ALA A 61 8.41 10.80 5.90
N VAL A 62 7.51 10.84 6.90
CA VAL A 62 6.34 11.74 6.89
C VAL A 62 6.80 13.20 6.94
N ALA A 63 7.80 13.54 7.78
CA ALA A 63 8.35 14.89 7.83
C ALA A 63 8.86 15.35 6.46
N THR A 64 9.54 14.48 5.71
CA THR A 64 9.97 14.78 4.32
C THR A 64 8.77 14.99 3.39
N ALA A 65 7.70 14.21 3.56
CA ALA A 65 6.50 14.33 2.71
C ALA A 65 5.77 15.66 2.93
N VAL A 66 5.78 16.21 4.15
CA VAL A 66 5.13 17.47 4.50
C VAL A 66 6.05 18.70 4.41
N ALA A 67 7.33 18.52 4.09
CA ALA A 67 8.33 19.59 4.11
C ALA A 67 8.11 20.68 3.06
N GLU A 68 7.29 20.43 2.02
CA GLU A 68 7.02 21.39 0.95
C GLU A 68 5.65 22.07 1.16
N PRO A 69 5.61 23.32 1.65
CA PRO A 69 4.35 24.01 1.93
C PRO A 69 3.48 24.25 0.70
N ALA A 70 4.12 24.40 -0.49
CA ALA A 70 3.40 24.59 -1.75
C ALA A 70 2.72 23.31 -2.26
N ALA A 71 3.13 22.15 -1.73
CA ALA A 71 2.61 20.82 -2.09
C ALA A 71 2.24 20.02 -0.83
N PRO A 72 1.13 20.34 -0.15
CA PRO A 72 0.73 19.65 1.07
C PRO A 72 0.56 18.14 0.87
N LEU A 73 0.85 17.36 1.91
CA LEU A 73 0.58 15.93 1.92
C LEU A 73 -0.94 15.71 2.02
N VAL A 74 -1.53 15.16 0.97
CA VAL A 74 -2.97 14.87 0.88
C VAL A 74 -3.29 13.43 0.50
N ALA A 75 -2.27 12.58 0.30
CA ALA A 75 -2.49 11.16 0.06
C ALA A 75 -1.39 10.27 0.66
N VAL A 76 -1.79 9.06 1.05
CA VAL A 76 -0.89 7.99 1.50
C VAL A 76 -1.25 6.70 0.77
N VAL A 77 -0.25 6.01 0.24
CA VAL A 77 -0.41 4.71 -0.43
C VAL A 77 0.46 3.67 0.26
N ASN A 78 -0.17 2.69 0.88
CA ASN A 78 0.48 1.61 1.62
C ASN A 78 0.63 0.36 0.75
N LEU A 79 1.81 0.17 0.13
CA LEU A 79 2.11 -1.01 -0.71
C LEU A 79 2.94 -2.07 0.02
N VAL A 80 3.57 -1.74 1.17
CA VAL A 80 4.44 -2.67 1.88
C VAL A 80 3.64 -3.87 2.37
N GLY A 81 4.17 -5.04 2.04
CA GLY A 81 3.65 -6.33 2.45
C GLY A 81 4.34 -7.44 1.69
N GLY A 82 4.02 -8.67 2.02
CA GLY A 82 4.60 -9.84 1.38
C GLY A 82 3.77 -11.09 1.66
N TYR A 83 4.00 -12.11 0.86
CA TYR A 83 3.41 -13.43 1.02
C TYR A 83 4.43 -14.37 1.68
N ALA A 84 3.97 -15.12 2.65
CA ALA A 84 4.59 -16.33 3.14
C ALA A 84 3.46 -17.31 3.53
N GLY A 85 3.67 -18.58 3.25
CA GLY A 85 2.67 -19.61 3.51
C GLY A 85 3.11 -20.96 2.95
N GLY A 86 2.21 -21.94 2.95
CA GLY A 86 2.45 -23.30 2.44
C GLY A 86 2.03 -24.39 3.43
N GLY A 87 2.26 -24.17 4.73
CA GLY A 87 1.82 -25.10 5.80
C GLY A 87 0.35 -24.94 6.16
N LEU A 88 -0.28 -26.01 6.59
CA LEU A 88 -1.61 -25.96 7.21
C LEU A 88 -1.52 -25.31 8.60
N VAL A 89 -2.65 -24.90 9.16
CA VAL A 89 -2.68 -24.15 10.43
C VAL A 89 -1.94 -24.87 11.57
N HIS A 90 -2.12 -26.18 11.71
CA HIS A 90 -1.48 -26.96 12.77
C HIS A 90 0.01 -27.26 12.51
N GLU A 91 0.50 -26.97 11.30
CA GLU A 91 1.89 -27.14 10.88
C GLU A 91 2.66 -25.81 10.89
N THR A 92 1.96 -24.68 10.99
CA THR A 92 2.56 -23.35 10.95
C THR A 92 2.98 -22.93 12.35
N PRO A 93 4.29 -22.71 12.61
CA PRO A 93 4.77 -22.18 13.88
C PRO A 93 4.15 -20.82 14.19
N ILE A 94 3.90 -20.57 15.49
CA ILE A 94 3.31 -19.28 15.91
C ILE A 94 4.16 -18.08 15.49
N ASP A 95 5.48 -18.19 15.56
CA ASP A 95 6.41 -17.12 15.18
C ASP A 95 6.28 -16.76 13.69
N ASP A 96 6.09 -17.75 12.81
CA ASP A 96 5.88 -17.53 11.38
C ASP A 96 4.53 -16.85 11.12
N PHE A 97 3.48 -17.26 11.85
CA PHE A 97 2.17 -16.62 11.78
C PHE A 97 2.25 -15.15 12.22
N GLU A 98 2.92 -14.87 13.35
CA GLU A 98 3.10 -13.49 13.83
C GLU A 98 3.99 -12.66 12.92
N ALA A 99 5.03 -13.25 12.34
CA ALA A 99 5.93 -12.57 11.42
C ALA A 99 5.18 -12.06 10.17
N ILE A 100 4.28 -12.88 9.58
CA ILE A 100 3.52 -12.46 8.41
C ILE A 100 2.46 -11.37 8.75
N LEU A 101 1.86 -11.43 9.94
CA LEU A 101 1.01 -10.35 10.46
C LEU A 101 1.81 -9.06 10.63
N ARG A 102 2.97 -9.13 11.27
CA ARG A 102 3.86 -7.99 11.50
C ARG A 102 4.32 -7.37 10.18
N LEU A 103 4.70 -8.19 9.19
CA LEU A 103 5.14 -7.73 7.87
C LEU A 103 4.06 -6.94 7.14
N ASN A 104 2.80 -7.36 7.20
CA ASN A 104 1.72 -6.78 6.38
C ASN A 104 0.92 -5.68 7.09
N LEU A 105 0.72 -5.77 8.40
CA LEU A 105 -0.15 -4.83 9.13
C LEU A 105 0.63 -3.69 9.77
N ARG A 106 1.77 -3.98 10.42
CA ARG A 106 2.52 -2.97 11.19
C ARG A 106 2.94 -1.76 10.35
N PRO A 107 3.55 -1.89 9.15
CA PRO A 107 3.92 -0.74 8.32
C PRO A 107 2.70 0.09 7.92
N THR A 108 1.62 -0.57 7.50
CA THR A 108 0.36 0.09 7.12
C THR A 108 -0.19 0.93 8.26
N TYR A 109 -0.20 0.38 9.48
CA TYR A 109 -0.64 1.11 10.67
C TYR A 109 0.26 2.31 10.98
N LEU A 110 1.58 2.10 11.10
CA LEU A 110 2.53 3.14 11.52
C LEU A 110 2.53 4.33 10.55
N VAL A 111 2.59 4.06 9.26
CA VAL A 111 2.61 5.11 8.23
C VAL A 111 1.30 5.87 8.18
N THR A 112 0.18 5.16 8.24
CA THR A 112 -1.14 5.80 8.25
C THR A 112 -1.32 6.66 9.51
N ALA A 113 -1.00 6.12 10.70
CA ALA A 113 -1.13 6.84 11.96
C ALA A 113 -0.26 8.12 12.01
N ALA A 114 0.97 8.05 11.50
CA ALA A 114 1.86 9.20 11.45
C ALA A 114 1.41 10.27 10.43
N ALA A 115 0.81 9.87 9.31
CA ALA A 115 0.37 10.79 8.27
C ALA A 115 -1.00 11.44 8.55
N LEU A 116 -1.90 10.77 9.25
CA LEU A 116 -3.28 11.22 9.49
C LEU A 116 -3.39 12.65 10.06
N PRO A 117 -2.60 13.09 11.06
CA PRO A 117 -2.68 14.47 11.56
C PRO A 117 -2.42 15.50 10.46
N HIS A 118 -1.52 15.21 9.52
CA HIS A 118 -1.19 16.10 8.41
C HIS A 118 -2.30 16.14 7.36
N LEU A 119 -2.92 14.98 7.05
CA LEU A 119 -4.10 14.94 6.17
C LEU A 119 -5.27 15.75 6.76
N VAL A 120 -5.50 15.64 8.06
CA VAL A 120 -6.53 16.43 8.76
C VAL A 120 -6.22 17.92 8.68
N THR A 121 -4.96 18.31 8.93
CA THR A 121 -4.52 19.72 8.84
C THR A 121 -4.64 20.28 7.42
N ALA A 122 -4.44 19.44 6.40
CA ALA A 122 -4.62 19.82 4.99
C ALA A 122 -6.11 19.96 4.58
N GLY A 123 -7.04 19.68 5.48
CA GLY A 123 -8.49 19.76 5.23
C GLY A 123 -9.09 18.47 4.65
N GLY A 124 -8.36 17.37 4.68
CA GLY A 124 -8.77 16.06 4.19
C GLY A 124 -7.71 15.39 3.33
N GLY A 125 -8.05 14.25 2.77
CA GLY A 125 -7.12 13.51 1.92
C GLY A 125 -7.54 12.06 1.67
N SER A 126 -6.62 11.26 1.15
CA SER A 126 -6.87 9.86 0.82
C SER A 126 -5.81 8.92 1.39
N VAL A 127 -6.25 7.84 2.01
CA VAL A 127 -5.41 6.69 2.35
C VAL A 127 -5.82 5.52 1.45
N VAL A 128 -4.85 4.92 0.76
CA VAL A 128 -5.06 3.72 -0.06
C VAL A 128 -4.23 2.59 0.53
N CYS A 129 -4.89 1.51 0.94
CA CYS A 129 -4.24 0.32 1.45
C CYS A 129 -4.28 -0.81 0.41
N VAL A 130 -3.23 -1.61 0.32
CA VAL A 130 -3.22 -2.81 -0.53
C VAL A 130 -3.38 -4.05 0.34
N SER A 131 -4.57 -4.66 0.25
CA SER A 131 -4.87 -5.96 0.81
C SER A 131 -4.61 -7.07 -0.23
N SER A 132 -5.49 -8.04 -0.33
CA SER A 132 -5.41 -9.15 -1.29
C SER A 132 -6.78 -9.80 -1.46
N ARG A 133 -7.02 -10.44 -2.60
CA ARG A 133 -8.14 -11.38 -2.78
C ARG A 133 -8.18 -12.44 -1.67
N ALA A 134 -7.02 -12.87 -1.16
CA ALA A 134 -6.92 -13.84 -0.08
C ALA A 134 -7.60 -13.40 1.22
N ALA A 135 -7.80 -12.10 1.44
CA ALA A 135 -8.53 -11.57 2.60
C ALA A 135 -10.03 -11.93 2.59
N VAL A 136 -10.60 -12.17 1.41
CA VAL A 136 -12.04 -12.45 1.22
C VAL A 136 -12.30 -13.82 0.60
N ALA A 137 -11.31 -14.41 -0.05
CA ALA A 137 -11.34 -15.73 -0.67
C ALA A 137 -10.01 -16.45 -0.42
N PRO A 138 -9.78 -16.97 0.82
CA PRO A 138 -8.53 -17.61 1.19
C PRO A 138 -8.36 -18.95 0.48
N PHE A 139 -7.12 -19.43 0.45
CA PHE A 139 -6.73 -20.74 -0.08
C PHE A 139 -5.90 -21.52 0.93
N ALA A 140 -5.77 -22.82 0.75
CA ALA A 140 -5.04 -23.68 1.67
C ALA A 140 -3.57 -23.24 1.81
N GLY A 141 -3.04 -23.27 3.03
CA GLY A 141 -1.67 -22.82 3.34
C GLY A 141 -1.48 -21.31 3.45
N ALA A 142 -2.55 -20.51 3.34
CA ALA A 142 -2.47 -19.05 3.40
C ALA A 142 -3.04 -18.46 4.70
N ALA A 143 -3.24 -19.22 5.76
CA ALA A 143 -3.95 -18.75 6.95
C ALA A 143 -3.36 -17.46 7.54
N GLY A 144 -2.04 -17.39 7.77
CA GLY A 144 -1.38 -16.20 8.29
C GLY A 144 -1.49 -15.01 7.34
N TYR A 145 -1.25 -15.25 6.06
CA TYR A 145 -1.35 -14.20 5.04
C TYR A 145 -2.79 -13.67 4.87
N ALA A 146 -3.77 -14.56 4.77
CA ALA A 146 -5.18 -14.21 4.65
C ALA A 146 -5.64 -13.39 5.88
N THR A 147 -5.26 -13.82 7.09
CA THR A 147 -5.53 -13.09 8.33
C THR A 147 -4.88 -11.71 8.33
N ALA A 148 -3.62 -11.60 7.94
CA ALA A 148 -2.92 -10.32 7.87
C ALA A 148 -3.57 -9.35 6.86
N LYS A 149 -3.96 -9.84 5.68
CA LYS A 149 -4.63 -9.02 4.66
C LYS A 149 -6.07 -8.67 5.02
N ALA A 150 -6.80 -9.55 5.73
CA ALA A 150 -8.09 -9.23 6.32
C ALA A 150 -7.97 -8.16 7.42
N ALA A 151 -6.92 -8.21 8.23
CA ALA A 151 -6.64 -7.18 9.23
C ALA A 151 -6.37 -5.81 8.60
N VAL A 152 -5.64 -5.74 7.48
CA VAL A 152 -5.44 -4.49 6.71
C VAL A 152 -6.79 -3.94 6.22
N LEU A 153 -7.68 -4.79 5.71
CA LEU A 153 -9.02 -4.39 5.28
C LEU A 153 -9.86 -3.83 6.44
N ALA A 154 -9.87 -4.51 7.58
CA ALA A 154 -10.57 -4.07 8.77
C ALA A 154 -10.01 -2.73 9.30
N PHE A 155 -8.68 -2.57 9.32
CA PHE A 155 -8.01 -1.33 9.71
C PHE A 155 -8.40 -0.17 8.78
N ALA A 156 -8.38 -0.37 7.47
CA ALA A 156 -8.76 0.66 6.50
C ALA A 156 -10.21 1.12 6.68
N ASN A 157 -11.12 0.18 6.96
CA ASN A 157 -12.52 0.49 7.25
C ASN A 157 -12.67 1.32 8.54
N ALA A 158 -11.90 1.00 9.59
CA ALA A 158 -11.88 1.78 10.82
C ALA A 158 -11.41 3.23 10.55
N VAL A 159 -10.31 3.41 9.82
CA VAL A 159 -9.81 4.75 9.42
C VAL A 159 -10.87 5.52 8.62
N ALA A 160 -11.55 4.86 7.68
CA ALA A 160 -12.61 5.49 6.87
C ALA A 160 -13.76 6.02 7.72
N VAL A 161 -14.11 5.34 8.81
CA VAL A 161 -15.19 5.75 9.74
C VAL A 161 -14.70 6.85 10.69
N GLU A 162 -13.53 6.65 11.30
CA GLU A 162 -12.99 7.56 12.33
C GLU A 162 -12.70 8.96 11.77
N TYR A 163 -12.16 9.04 10.56
CA TYR A 163 -11.71 10.30 9.95
C TYR A 163 -12.68 10.89 8.92
N LYS A 164 -13.88 10.31 8.78
CA LYS A 164 -14.92 10.79 7.85
C LYS A 164 -15.24 12.29 8.02
N LYS A 165 -15.38 12.74 9.26
CA LYS A 165 -15.70 14.15 9.57
C LYS A 165 -14.55 15.11 9.27
N SER A 166 -13.32 14.59 9.21
CA SER A 166 -12.12 15.36 8.87
C SER A 166 -11.84 15.38 7.36
N GLY A 167 -12.73 14.83 6.54
CA GLY A 167 -12.55 14.78 5.09
C GLY A 167 -11.51 13.77 4.61
N VAL A 168 -11.02 12.87 5.48
CA VAL A 168 -10.08 11.83 5.09
C VAL A 168 -10.84 10.58 4.65
N ARG A 169 -10.54 10.11 3.45
CA ARG A 169 -11.05 8.86 2.88
C ARG A 169 -10.02 7.74 3.08
N CYS A 170 -10.49 6.53 3.27
CA CYS A 170 -9.62 5.35 3.27
C CYS A 170 -10.27 4.23 2.47
N ASN A 171 -9.55 3.71 1.47
CA ASN A 171 -10.02 2.64 0.62
C ASN A 171 -8.96 1.53 0.50
N THR A 172 -9.41 0.34 0.16
CA THR A 172 -8.54 -0.83 0.03
C THR A 172 -8.64 -1.40 -1.37
N VAL A 173 -7.49 -1.69 -1.99
CA VAL A 173 -7.39 -2.44 -3.24
C VAL A 173 -7.09 -3.90 -2.91
N LEU A 174 -7.80 -4.82 -3.55
CA LEU A 174 -7.64 -6.26 -3.39
C LEU A 174 -7.14 -6.89 -4.70
N PRO A 175 -5.84 -6.94 -4.95
CA PRO A 175 -5.31 -7.65 -6.10
C PRO A 175 -5.48 -9.17 -5.97
N SER A 176 -5.55 -9.87 -7.11
CA SER A 176 -5.23 -11.28 -7.22
C SER A 176 -3.70 -11.48 -7.27
N VAL A 177 -3.21 -12.45 -8.01
CA VAL A 177 -1.76 -12.58 -8.26
C VAL A 177 -1.31 -11.46 -9.18
N ILE A 178 -0.35 -10.67 -8.72
CA ILE A 178 0.22 -9.56 -9.49
C ILE A 178 1.30 -10.10 -10.42
N ASP A 179 1.27 -9.73 -11.68
CA ASP A 179 2.27 -10.11 -12.67
C ASP A 179 3.59 -9.36 -12.44
N THR A 180 4.41 -9.93 -11.58
CA THR A 180 5.74 -9.42 -11.23
C THR A 180 6.81 -10.49 -11.44
N PRO A 181 8.07 -10.10 -11.69
CA PRO A 181 9.17 -11.08 -11.81
C PRO A 181 9.27 -12.01 -10.59
N GLY A 182 9.06 -11.50 -9.37
CA GLY A 182 9.07 -12.31 -8.15
C GLY A 182 7.97 -13.37 -8.13
N ASN A 183 6.74 -13.01 -8.49
CA ASN A 183 5.62 -13.94 -8.53
C ASN A 183 5.76 -14.96 -9.66
N ARG A 184 6.24 -14.53 -10.84
CA ARG A 184 6.57 -15.47 -11.95
C ARG A 184 7.62 -16.48 -11.53
N GLY A 185 8.69 -16.04 -10.83
CA GLY A 185 9.72 -16.95 -10.31
C GLY A 185 9.18 -17.94 -9.26
N GLY A 186 8.20 -17.55 -8.45
CA GLY A 186 7.56 -18.42 -7.47
C GLY A 186 6.52 -19.40 -8.06
N GLN A 187 6.02 -19.13 -9.27
CA GLN A 187 4.99 -19.93 -9.95
C GLN A 187 5.28 -20.04 -11.45
N PRO A 188 6.39 -20.69 -11.86
CA PRO A 188 6.89 -20.68 -13.24
C PRO A 188 5.92 -21.34 -14.24
N ASP A 189 5.10 -22.28 -13.79
CA ASP A 189 4.16 -23.03 -14.63
C ASP A 189 2.76 -22.40 -14.68
N ALA A 190 2.55 -21.23 -14.08
CA ALA A 190 1.24 -20.57 -14.06
C ALA A 190 0.92 -19.88 -15.40
N ASP A 191 -0.35 -19.77 -15.72
CA ASP A 191 -0.83 -18.96 -16.83
C ASP A 191 -0.85 -17.46 -16.45
N PHE A 192 0.24 -16.77 -16.78
CA PHE A 192 0.41 -15.35 -16.45
C PHE A 192 -0.59 -14.43 -17.16
N SER A 193 -1.23 -14.88 -18.26
CA SER A 193 -2.23 -14.08 -18.96
C SER A 193 -3.50 -13.81 -18.14
N ARG A 194 -3.67 -14.55 -17.05
CA ARG A 194 -4.77 -14.36 -16.08
C ARG A 194 -4.42 -13.42 -14.94
N TRP A 195 -3.14 -13.12 -14.75
CA TRP A 195 -2.70 -12.27 -13.64
C TRP A 195 -2.98 -10.79 -13.92
N VAL A 196 -3.11 -10.01 -12.85
CA VAL A 196 -3.27 -8.57 -12.96
C VAL A 196 -1.90 -7.90 -13.07
N THR A 197 -1.76 -6.98 -14.00
CA THR A 197 -0.51 -6.25 -14.19
C THR A 197 -0.33 -5.16 -13.12
N PRO A 198 0.92 -4.79 -12.77
CA PRO A 198 1.17 -3.65 -11.90
C PRO A 198 0.53 -2.35 -12.40
N ASP A 199 0.49 -2.11 -13.71
CA ASP A 199 -0.09 -0.90 -14.30
C ASP A 199 -1.61 -0.83 -14.12
N GLU A 200 -2.32 -1.95 -14.27
CA GLU A 200 -3.77 -2.00 -14.01
C GLU A 200 -4.10 -1.66 -12.56
N ILE A 201 -3.30 -2.16 -11.60
CA ILE A 201 -3.47 -1.84 -10.18
C ILE A 201 -3.12 -0.38 -9.91
N ALA A 202 -2.04 0.12 -10.52
CA ALA A 202 -1.57 1.49 -10.35
C ALA A 202 -2.61 2.53 -10.77
N GLN A 203 -3.36 2.28 -11.87
CA GLN A 203 -4.45 3.16 -12.31
C GLN A 203 -5.57 3.25 -11.26
N VAL A 204 -5.95 2.13 -10.65
CA VAL A 204 -6.96 2.11 -9.58
C VAL A 204 -6.45 2.85 -8.34
N ILE A 205 -5.20 2.63 -7.94
CA ILE A 205 -4.59 3.32 -6.80
C ILE A 205 -4.51 4.83 -7.06
N ALA A 206 -4.07 5.26 -8.22
CA ALA A 206 -3.97 6.67 -8.59
C ALA A 206 -5.37 7.35 -8.62
N PHE A 207 -6.40 6.68 -9.11
CA PHE A 207 -7.78 7.15 -9.03
C PHE A 207 -8.23 7.31 -7.57
N LEU A 208 -7.97 6.32 -6.71
CA LEU A 208 -8.35 6.37 -5.30
C LEU A 208 -7.59 7.43 -4.50
N ALA A 209 -6.33 7.69 -4.84
CA ALA A 209 -5.54 8.76 -4.22
C ALA A 209 -6.04 10.16 -4.62
N GLY A 210 -6.59 10.30 -5.82
CA GLY A 210 -7.02 11.57 -6.41
C GLY A 210 -8.46 11.99 -6.07
N ASP A 211 -8.81 13.21 -6.51
CA ASP A 211 -10.11 13.83 -6.25
C ASP A 211 -11.25 13.15 -7.02
N GLY A 212 -10.94 12.45 -8.12
CA GLY A 212 -11.93 11.72 -8.90
C GLY A 212 -12.69 10.64 -8.10
N SER A 213 -12.11 10.21 -6.97
CA SER A 213 -12.75 9.25 -6.06
C SER A 213 -13.36 9.89 -4.81
N ALA A 214 -13.57 11.21 -4.80
CA ALA A 214 -14.03 11.97 -3.62
C ALA A 214 -15.25 11.37 -2.89
N PRO A 215 -16.29 10.80 -3.56
CA PRO A 215 -17.41 10.18 -2.85
C PRO A 215 -17.12 8.78 -2.30
N THR A 216 -15.93 8.21 -2.57
CA THR A 216 -15.60 6.81 -2.25
C THR A 216 -14.75 6.73 -0.98
N SER A 217 -15.27 6.12 0.08
CA SER A 217 -14.54 5.83 1.32
C SER A 217 -15.08 4.55 1.96
N GLY A 218 -14.20 3.72 2.55
CA GLY A 218 -14.53 2.43 3.13
C GLY A 218 -14.74 1.33 2.07
N ALA A 219 -14.34 1.55 0.83
CA ALA A 219 -14.50 0.57 -0.23
C ALA A 219 -13.35 -0.46 -0.23
N ALA A 220 -13.73 -1.72 -0.50
CA ALA A 220 -12.81 -2.80 -0.84
C ALA A 220 -12.95 -3.08 -2.34
N ILE A 221 -11.96 -2.72 -3.13
CA ILE A 221 -12.03 -2.72 -4.59
C ILE A 221 -11.25 -3.92 -5.15
N PRO A 222 -11.94 -4.92 -5.73
CA PRO A 222 -11.30 -6.03 -6.41
C PRO A 222 -10.55 -5.55 -7.65
N VAL A 223 -9.30 -6.00 -7.80
CA VAL A 223 -8.50 -5.81 -9.01
C VAL A 223 -7.86 -7.15 -9.34
N TYR A 224 -8.66 -8.04 -9.91
CA TYR A 224 -8.31 -9.45 -10.03
C TYR A 224 -7.73 -9.83 -11.39
N GLY A 225 -7.71 -8.92 -12.36
CA GLY A 225 -7.37 -9.27 -13.74
C GLY A 225 -8.42 -10.24 -14.30
N ARG A 226 -7.94 -11.38 -14.80
CA ARG A 226 -8.80 -12.46 -15.33
C ARG A 226 -8.78 -13.72 -14.43
N ALA A 227 -8.32 -13.59 -13.16
CA ALA A 227 -8.19 -14.71 -12.24
C ALA A 227 -9.50 -15.03 -11.50
#